data_69c47a9e61aeb1699791e501f0a29275
#
_entry.id   69c47a9e61aeb1699791e501f0a29275
#
_cell.length_a   1.000
_cell.length_b   1.000
_cell.length_c   1.000
_cell.angle_alpha   90.00
_cell.angle_beta   90.00
_cell.angle_gamma   90.00
#
_symmetry.space_group_name_H-M   'P 1'
#
loop_
_entity.id
_entity.type
_entity.pdbx_description
1 polymer ?
#
loop_
_entity_poly.entity_id
_entity_poly.type
_entity_poly.pdbx_seq_one_letter_code
_entity_poly.pdbx_strand_id
1 'polypeptide(L)'
;MILSTTENLPGKKVTEILGIARGSTVRARNIGRDLFAGLKNIIGGELSEYTKLQAESREQALQRMIQDAERLGADAIINIRISTSVITQGAAEILAYGTAVKIN
;
A
#
# COMPACT_ATOMS: atom_id res chain seq x y z
N MET A 1 7.63 -1.12 14.27
CA MET A 1 6.32 -0.46 13.96
C MET A 1 5.26 -1.53 13.91
N ILE A 2 4.21 -1.41 14.70
CA ILE A 2 3.07 -2.32 14.66
C ILE A 2 2.12 -1.85 13.57
N LEU A 3 1.70 -2.76 12.70
CA LEU A 3 0.77 -2.46 11.62
C LEU A 3 -0.50 -3.29 11.81
N SER A 4 -1.66 -2.65 11.71
CA SER A 4 -2.93 -3.35 11.86
C SER A 4 -4.01 -2.75 10.98
N THR A 5 -4.88 -3.62 10.48
CA THR A 5 -6.10 -3.20 9.80
C THR A 5 -7.24 -2.98 10.79
N THR A 6 -7.04 -3.34 12.06
CA THR A 6 -8.04 -3.19 13.11
C THR A 6 -7.91 -1.84 13.81
N GLU A 7 -8.99 -1.45 14.47
CA GLU A 7 -9.03 -0.23 15.28
C GLU A 7 -8.30 -0.42 16.61
N ASN A 8 -8.39 -1.60 17.18
CA ASN A 8 -7.81 -1.90 18.48
C ASN A 8 -6.63 -2.86 18.34
N LEU A 9 -5.63 -2.68 19.20
CA LEU A 9 -4.47 -3.56 19.31
C LEU A 9 -4.56 -4.31 20.63
N PRO A 10 -4.71 -5.66 20.61
CA PRO A 10 -4.80 -6.44 21.86
C PRO A 10 -3.59 -6.19 22.77
N GLY A 11 -3.87 -5.93 24.04
CA GLY A 11 -2.84 -5.69 25.04
C GLY A 11 -2.19 -4.31 24.97
N LYS A 12 -2.64 -3.46 24.06
CA LYS A 12 -2.10 -2.12 23.87
C LYS A 12 -3.23 -1.09 23.95
N LYS A 13 -2.87 0.11 24.36
CA LYS A 13 -3.81 1.23 24.44
C LYS A 13 -3.26 2.40 23.63
N VAL A 14 -4.09 2.94 22.74
CA VAL A 14 -3.75 4.14 22.00
C VAL A 14 -3.77 5.32 22.97
N THR A 15 -2.64 6.01 23.08
CA THR A 15 -2.49 7.16 23.99
C THR A 15 -2.50 8.49 23.24
N GLU A 16 -2.18 8.50 21.95
CA GLU A 16 -2.13 9.73 21.16
C GLU A 16 -2.32 9.40 19.68
N ILE A 17 -3.13 10.20 19.02
CA ILE A 17 -3.29 10.15 17.56
C ILE A 17 -2.37 11.21 16.96
N LEU A 18 -1.47 10.79 16.07
CA LEU A 18 -0.48 11.68 15.48
C LEU A 18 -0.90 12.20 14.10
N GLY A 19 -1.85 11.55 13.47
CA GLY A 19 -2.34 11.95 12.16
C GLY A 19 -2.45 10.78 11.20
N ILE A 20 -2.64 11.11 9.94
CA ILE A 20 -2.74 10.12 8.87
C ILE A 20 -1.35 9.82 8.33
N ALA A 21 -0.98 8.55 8.35
CA ALA A 21 0.21 8.07 7.66
C ALA A 21 -0.21 7.55 6.30
N ARG A 22 0.51 7.91 5.26
CA ARG A 22 0.18 7.49 3.89
C ARG A 22 1.45 7.28 3.07
N GLY A 23 1.34 6.39 2.11
CA GLY A 23 2.37 6.16 1.13
C GLY A 23 1.73 5.71 -0.17
N SER A 24 2.23 6.19 -1.28
CA SER A 24 1.67 5.84 -2.58
C SER A 24 2.74 5.44 -3.56
N THR A 25 2.30 4.65 -4.55
CA THR A 25 3.11 4.28 -5.69
C THR A 25 2.30 4.60 -6.93
N VAL A 26 2.88 5.39 -7.84
CA VAL A 26 2.27 5.66 -9.14
C VAL A 26 3.14 4.99 -10.18
N ARG A 27 2.52 4.11 -10.96
CA ARG A 27 3.22 3.40 -12.01
C ARG A 27 2.57 3.68 -13.35
N ALA A 28 3.38 4.10 -14.31
CA ALA A 28 2.98 4.29 -15.68
C ALA A 28 3.75 3.31 -16.54
N ARG A 29 3.04 2.63 -17.44
CA ARG A 29 3.63 1.64 -18.31
C ARG A 29 3.19 1.82 -19.74
N ASN A 30 3.98 1.31 -20.68
CA ASN A 30 3.58 1.17 -22.07
C ASN A 30 2.60 -0.01 -22.13
N ILE A 31 1.31 0.29 -22.06
CA ILE A 31 0.25 -0.70 -21.96
C ILE A 31 0.28 -1.73 -23.07
N GLY A 32 0.46 -1.30 -24.31
CA GLY A 32 0.42 -2.23 -25.44
C GLY A 32 1.46 -3.32 -25.32
N ARG A 33 2.70 -2.93 -25.02
CA ARG A 33 3.81 -3.85 -24.88
C ARG A 33 3.67 -4.74 -23.66
N ASP A 34 3.31 -4.15 -22.53
CA ASP A 34 3.16 -4.88 -21.27
C ASP A 34 1.97 -5.84 -21.31
N LEU A 35 0.89 -5.44 -21.98
CA LEU A 35 -0.28 -6.29 -22.15
C LEU A 35 0.05 -7.53 -22.97
N PHE A 36 0.77 -7.39 -24.08
CA PHE A 36 1.21 -8.52 -24.89
C PHE A 36 2.13 -9.46 -24.12
N ALA A 37 3.07 -8.90 -23.36
CA ALA A 37 3.94 -9.70 -22.51
C ALA A 37 3.13 -10.46 -21.46
N GLY A 38 2.15 -9.81 -20.85
CA GLY A 38 1.28 -10.45 -19.87
C GLY A 38 0.41 -11.53 -20.45
N LEU A 39 -0.11 -11.33 -21.66
CA LEU A 39 -0.94 -12.33 -22.35
C LEU A 39 -0.16 -13.62 -22.67
N LYS A 40 1.14 -13.52 -22.91
CA LYS A 40 1.99 -14.68 -23.13
C LYS A 40 2.24 -15.51 -21.89
N ASN A 41 2.02 -14.93 -20.73
CA ASN A 41 2.31 -15.52 -19.43
C ASN A 41 1.06 -15.81 -18.61
N ILE A 42 -0.08 -16.07 -19.27
CA ILE A 42 -1.30 -16.43 -18.57
C ILE A 42 -1.17 -17.87 -18.07
N ILE A 43 -1.22 -18.03 -16.75
CA ILE A 43 -1.20 -19.32 -16.09
C ILE A 43 -2.39 -19.37 -15.14
N GLY A 44 -3.27 -20.38 -15.33
CA GLY A 44 -4.43 -20.55 -14.46
C GLY A 44 -5.40 -19.37 -14.45
N GLY A 45 -5.45 -18.59 -15.55
CA GLY A 45 -6.31 -17.42 -15.65
C GLY A 45 -5.72 -16.13 -15.09
N GLU A 46 -4.48 -16.14 -14.62
CA GLU A 46 -3.80 -14.96 -14.12
C GLU A 46 -2.79 -14.40 -15.10
N LEU A 47 -2.66 -13.08 -15.10
CA LEU A 47 -1.58 -12.36 -15.80
C LEU A 47 -0.43 -12.20 -14.81
N SER A 48 0.50 -13.17 -14.81
CA SER A 48 1.56 -13.26 -13.79
C SER A 48 2.43 -12.00 -13.68
N GLU A 49 2.73 -11.36 -14.83
CA GLU A 49 3.51 -10.10 -14.84
C GLU A 49 2.78 -8.97 -14.09
N TYR A 50 1.47 -8.86 -14.29
CA TYR A 50 0.66 -7.84 -13.61
C TYR A 50 0.49 -8.15 -12.13
N THR A 51 0.34 -9.41 -11.77
CA THR A 51 0.24 -9.84 -10.37
C THR A 51 1.51 -9.47 -9.61
N LYS A 52 2.66 -9.75 -10.20
CA LYS A 52 3.96 -9.42 -9.62
C LYS A 52 4.13 -7.90 -9.48
N LEU A 53 3.79 -7.15 -10.52
CA LEU A 53 3.88 -5.69 -10.51
C LEU A 53 3.01 -5.08 -9.43
N GLN A 54 1.78 -5.55 -9.29
CA GLN A 54 0.87 -5.06 -8.25
C GLN A 54 1.39 -5.37 -6.86
N ALA A 55 1.92 -6.58 -6.64
CA ALA A 55 2.48 -6.96 -5.36
C ALA A 55 3.66 -6.06 -4.98
N GLU A 56 4.56 -5.79 -5.90
CA GLU A 56 5.69 -4.89 -5.68
C GLU A 56 5.23 -3.47 -5.37
N SER A 57 4.21 -2.99 -6.10
CA SER A 57 3.67 -1.64 -5.92
C SER A 57 3.00 -1.47 -4.57
N ARG A 58 2.24 -2.49 -4.11
CA ARG A 58 1.62 -2.47 -2.79
C ARG A 58 2.67 -2.47 -1.69
N GLU A 59 3.70 -3.29 -1.82
CA GLU A 59 4.77 -3.35 -0.83
C GLU A 59 5.48 -2.01 -0.73
N GLN A 60 5.77 -1.38 -1.85
CA GLN A 60 6.40 -0.06 -1.88
C GLN A 60 5.51 1.01 -1.24
N ALA A 61 4.21 0.97 -1.51
CA ALA A 61 3.27 1.91 -0.89
C ALA A 61 3.22 1.72 0.62
N LEU A 62 3.21 0.48 1.11
CA LEU A 62 3.25 0.18 2.54
C LEU A 62 4.54 0.68 3.18
N GLN A 63 5.70 0.48 2.54
CA GLN A 63 6.97 0.96 3.06
C GLN A 63 7.00 2.49 3.16
N ARG A 64 6.45 3.18 2.18
CA ARG A 64 6.35 4.64 2.21
C ARG A 64 5.42 5.12 3.31
N MET A 65 4.31 4.41 3.54
CA MET A 65 3.40 4.71 4.66
C MET A 65 4.12 4.56 6.00
N ILE A 66 4.90 3.50 6.17
CA ILE A 66 5.68 3.25 7.39
C ILE A 66 6.68 4.38 7.61
N GLN A 67 7.40 4.80 6.57
CA GLN A 67 8.35 5.91 6.66
C GLN A 67 7.64 7.21 7.06
N ASP A 68 6.44 7.45 6.53
CA ASP A 68 5.65 8.61 6.90
C ASP A 68 5.26 8.58 8.37
N ALA A 69 4.83 7.41 8.88
CA ALA A 69 4.48 7.23 10.29
C ALA A 69 5.71 7.40 11.21
N GLU A 70 6.86 6.89 10.79
CA GLU A 70 8.11 7.07 11.54
C GLU A 70 8.47 8.55 11.66
N ARG A 71 8.29 9.30 10.59
CA ARG A 71 8.50 10.75 10.59
C ARG A 71 7.60 11.46 11.59
N LEU A 72 6.38 10.94 11.80
CA LEU A 72 5.43 11.47 12.77
C LEU A 72 5.75 11.01 14.21
N GLY A 73 6.70 10.11 14.39
CA GLY A 73 7.06 9.57 15.69
C GLY A 73 6.13 8.48 16.20
N ALA A 74 5.46 7.78 15.29
CA ALA A 74 4.45 6.78 15.66
C ALA A 74 5.07 5.48 16.17
N ASP A 75 4.34 4.80 17.04
CA ASP A 75 4.65 3.44 17.49
C ASP A 75 3.90 2.40 16.68
N ALA A 76 2.76 2.79 16.11
CA ALA A 76 1.88 1.89 15.37
C ALA A 76 1.07 2.65 14.32
N ILE A 77 0.58 1.89 13.34
CA ILE A 77 -0.42 2.38 12.38
C ILE A 77 -1.62 1.44 12.47
N ILE A 78 -2.77 2.01 12.75
CA ILE A 78 -4.03 1.26 12.87
C ILE A 78 -4.97 1.62 11.72
N ASN A 79 -6.00 0.80 11.52
CA ASN A 79 -7.01 1.00 10.47
C ASN A 79 -6.39 1.15 9.08
N ILE A 80 -5.39 0.34 8.77
CA ILE A 80 -4.70 0.40 7.48
C ILE A 80 -5.65 -0.04 6.38
N ARG A 81 -5.67 0.72 5.29
CA ARG A 81 -6.42 0.43 4.07
C ARG A 81 -5.53 0.67 2.86
N ILE A 82 -5.83 -0.05 1.80
CA ILE A 82 -5.15 0.11 0.51
C ILE A 82 -6.21 0.41 -0.53
N SER A 83 -5.94 1.43 -1.34
CA SER A 83 -6.81 1.87 -2.42
C SER A 83 -6.03 1.86 -3.72
N THR A 84 -6.66 1.43 -4.80
CA THR A 84 -6.07 1.43 -6.13
C THR A 84 -6.92 2.29 -7.04
N SER A 85 -6.30 3.22 -7.75
CA SER A 85 -6.98 4.13 -8.65
C SER A 85 -6.31 4.13 -10.01
N VAL A 86 -7.10 4.11 -11.08
CA VAL A 86 -6.59 4.31 -12.44
C VAL A 86 -6.56 5.82 -12.68
N ILE A 87 -5.36 6.36 -12.86
CA ILE A 87 -5.18 7.81 -13.09
C ILE A 87 -5.46 8.15 -14.53
N THR A 88 -4.94 7.34 -15.44
CA THR A 88 -5.13 7.45 -16.87
C THR A 88 -4.78 6.11 -17.49
N GLN A 89 -5.00 5.97 -18.79
CA GLN A 89 -4.63 4.73 -19.47
C GLN A 89 -3.13 4.47 -19.28
N GLY A 90 -2.79 3.33 -18.70
CA GLY A 90 -1.42 2.91 -18.45
C GLY A 90 -0.81 3.41 -17.16
N ALA A 91 -1.55 4.15 -16.35
CA ALA A 91 -1.05 4.62 -15.06
C ALA A 91 -2.04 4.33 -13.96
N ALA A 92 -1.56 3.74 -12.88
CA ALA A 92 -2.37 3.43 -11.71
C ALA A 92 -1.63 3.88 -10.45
N GLU A 93 -2.41 4.31 -9.47
CA GLU A 93 -1.91 4.64 -8.14
C GLU A 93 -2.36 3.57 -7.16
N ILE A 94 -1.44 3.13 -6.32
CA ILE A 94 -1.75 2.35 -5.13
C ILE A 94 -1.43 3.23 -3.93
N LEU A 95 -2.44 3.46 -3.09
CA LEU A 95 -2.32 4.27 -1.88
C LEU A 95 -2.51 3.37 -0.67
N ALA A 96 -1.55 3.37 0.24
CA ALA A 96 -1.68 2.77 1.57
C ALA A 96 -1.84 3.90 2.59
N TYR A 97 -2.78 3.78 3.50
CA TYR A 97 -3.00 4.81 4.52
C TYR A 97 -3.55 4.19 5.80
N GLY A 98 -3.35 4.89 6.89
CA GLY A 98 -3.86 4.49 8.19
C GLY A 98 -3.65 5.60 9.20
N THR A 99 -4.00 5.35 10.45
CA THR A 99 -3.84 6.30 11.53
C THR A 99 -2.56 6.01 12.30
N ALA A 100 -1.66 6.97 12.31
CA ALA A 100 -0.41 6.88 13.09
C ALA A 100 -0.70 7.22 14.54
N VAL A 101 -0.27 6.36 15.47
CA VAL A 101 -0.59 6.49 16.88
C VAL A 101 0.60 6.19 17.78
N LYS A 102 0.54 6.74 19.00
CA LYS A 102 1.37 6.31 20.11
C LYS A 102 0.59 5.30 20.93
N ILE A 103 1.28 4.32 21.46
CA ILE A 103 0.71 3.29 22.33
C ILE A 103 1.55 3.14 23.59
N ASN A 104 0.93 2.60 24.63
CA ASN A 104 1.66 2.30 25.87
C ASN A 104 2.10 0.84 25.93
#